data_041715893965cc242add52ef74ae7c06
#
_entry.id   041715893965cc242add52ef74ae7c06
#
_cell.length_a   1.000
_cell.length_b   1.000
_cell.length_c   1.000
_cell.angle_alpha   90.00
_cell.angle_beta   90.00
_cell.angle_gamma   90.00
#
_symmetry.space_group_name_H-M   'P 1'
#
loop_
_entity.id
_entity.type
_entity.pdbx_description
1 polymer ?
#
loop_
_entity_poly.entity_id
_entity_poly.type
_entity_poly.pdbx_seq_one_letter_code
_entity_poly.pdbx_strand_id
1 'polypeptide(L)'
;MLKIYCTDIDTNAFEEIKEFKKGSWINLTNPSEAEIKKVCENINIQEDFIRDALDFEEKARIDTEEDDSTTLFVVDVPIIEKDKEHDENDIYTTMPLGMIFVRDDFFITVSLRKN
;
A
#
# COMPACT_ATOMS: atom_id res chain seq x y z
N MET A 1 -1.60 4.74 -9.14
CA MET A 1 -2.02 6.04 -8.53
C MET A 1 -1.36 6.19 -7.17
N LEU A 2 -0.67 7.26 -6.98
CA LEU A 2 0.03 7.59 -5.73
C LEU A 2 -0.73 8.70 -5.01
N LYS A 3 -1.12 8.44 -3.77
CA LYS A 3 -1.74 9.45 -2.90
C LYS A 3 -1.07 9.43 -1.53
N ILE A 4 -0.88 10.60 -0.95
CA ILE A 4 -0.24 10.76 0.35
C ILE A 4 -1.21 11.48 1.27
N TYR A 5 -1.43 10.91 2.45
CA TYR A 5 -2.35 11.46 3.45
C TYR A 5 -1.62 11.75 4.76
N CYS A 6 -2.01 12.78 5.43
CA CYS A 6 -1.44 13.12 6.72
C CYS A 6 -2.52 13.73 7.61
N THR A 7 -2.42 13.48 8.92
CA THR A 7 -3.28 14.12 9.90
C THR A 7 -2.59 15.38 10.42
N ASP A 8 -3.26 16.52 10.32
CA ASP A 8 -2.78 17.77 10.90
C ASP A 8 -2.96 17.70 12.42
N ILE A 9 -1.88 17.88 13.17
CA ILE A 9 -1.90 17.79 14.63
C ILE A 9 -2.72 18.92 15.24
N ASP A 10 -2.66 20.11 14.64
CA ASP A 10 -3.34 21.30 15.19
C ASP A 10 -4.84 21.26 14.97
N THR A 11 -5.29 20.83 13.79
CA THR A 11 -6.71 20.79 13.44
C THR A 11 -7.34 19.41 13.59
N ASN A 12 -6.50 18.39 13.79
CA ASN A 12 -6.90 16.98 13.80
C ASN A 12 -7.62 16.56 12.50
N ALA A 13 -7.36 17.26 11.41
CA ALA A 13 -7.94 16.96 10.11
C ALA A 13 -7.04 16.01 9.33
N PHE A 14 -7.68 15.02 8.69
CA PHE A 14 -7.02 14.08 7.77
C PHE A 14 -7.05 14.68 6.37
N GLU A 15 -5.87 14.92 5.79
CA GLU A 15 -5.73 15.65 4.53
C GLU A 15 -4.86 14.89 3.53
N GLU A 16 -5.20 15.00 2.25
CA GLU A 16 -4.32 14.58 1.17
C GLU A 16 -3.26 15.66 0.96
N ILE A 17 -2.00 15.23 0.95
CA ILE A 17 -0.86 16.14 0.75
C ILE A 17 -0.04 15.66 -0.45
N LYS A 18 0.85 16.51 -0.95
CA LYS A 18 1.70 16.20 -2.09
C LYS A 18 3.15 15.90 -1.74
N GLU A 19 3.52 16.08 -0.50
CA GLU A 19 4.89 15.93 -0.03
C GLU A 19 5.02 14.67 0.83
N PHE A 20 6.22 14.07 0.80
CA PHE A 20 6.56 12.96 1.68
C PHE A 20 6.95 13.50 3.05
N LYS A 21 5.99 13.47 3.96
CA LYS A 21 6.14 14.00 5.31
C LYS A 21 6.13 12.85 6.31
N LYS A 22 6.99 12.90 7.31
CA LYS A 22 7.01 11.90 8.38
C LYS A 22 5.66 11.78 9.06
N GLY A 23 5.23 10.56 9.33
CA GLY A 23 3.93 10.28 9.90
C GLY A 23 2.81 10.20 8.88
N SER A 24 3.11 10.25 7.58
CA SER A 24 2.09 10.17 6.54
C SER A 24 1.80 8.73 6.12
N TRP A 25 0.62 8.56 5.56
CA TRP A 25 0.19 7.33 4.92
C TRP A 25 0.31 7.50 3.40
N ILE A 26 1.08 6.61 2.76
CA ILE A 26 1.29 6.63 1.32
C ILE A 26 0.49 5.48 0.73
N ASN A 27 -0.46 5.80 -0.13
CA ASN A 27 -1.32 4.80 -0.77
C ASN A 27 -0.95 4.66 -2.25
N LEU A 28 -0.50 3.47 -2.62
CA LEU A 28 -0.16 3.10 -3.99
C LEU A 28 -1.21 2.12 -4.50
N THR A 29 -1.98 2.54 -5.50
CA THR A 29 -2.97 1.69 -6.16
C THR A 29 -2.57 1.55 -7.62
N ASN A 30 -2.30 0.32 -8.06
CA ASN A 30 -1.80 0.04 -9.40
C ASN A 30 -0.72 1.05 -9.82
N PRO A 31 0.39 1.13 -9.06
CA PRO A 31 1.37 2.18 -9.28
C PRO A 31 2.14 2.00 -10.58
N SER A 32 2.49 3.12 -11.21
CA SER A 32 3.40 3.13 -12.35
C SER A 32 4.85 2.95 -11.88
N GLU A 33 5.73 2.61 -12.81
CA GLU A 33 7.16 2.51 -12.51
C GLU A 33 7.73 3.82 -11.96
N ALA A 34 7.29 4.95 -12.51
CA ALA A 34 7.72 6.27 -12.03
C ALA A 34 7.25 6.54 -10.60
N GLU A 35 6.04 6.11 -10.25
CA GLU A 35 5.49 6.25 -8.90
C GLU A 35 6.26 5.39 -7.89
N ILE A 36 6.58 4.16 -8.26
CA ILE A 36 7.37 3.25 -7.41
C ILE A 36 8.75 3.86 -7.13
N LYS A 37 9.42 4.34 -8.17
CA LYS A 37 10.73 4.98 -8.02
C LYS A 37 10.66 6.22 -7.14
N LYS A 38 9.66 7.04 -7.34
CA LYS A 38 9.47 8.25 -6.56
C LYS A 38 9.34 7.96 -5.06
N VAL A 39 8.55 6.97 -4.71
CA VAL A 39 8.39 6.55 -3.31
C VAL A 39 9.71 6.01 -2.76
N CYS A 40 10.35 5.11 -3.48
CA CYS A 40 11.59 4.48 -3.02
C CYS A 40 12.73 5.48 -2.83
N GLU A 41 12.85 6.46 -3.71
CA GLU A 41 13.87 7.50 -3.61
C GLU A 41 13.61 8.44 -2.42
N ASN A 42 12.36 8.82 -2.18
CA ASN A 42 12.01 9.77 -1.12
C ASN A 42 12.01 9.15 0.27
N ILE A 43 11.70 7.86 0.37
CA ILE A 43 11.58 7.17 1.65
C ILE A 43 12.80 6.31 1.93
N ASN A 44 13.62 6.05 0.93
CA ASN A 44 14.82 5.22 1.03
C ASN A 44 14.49 3.76 1.40
N ILE A 45 13.61 3.16 0.63
CA ILE A 45 13.30 1.73 0.74
C ILE A 45 13.63 1.01 -0.57
N GLN A 46 13.79 -0.30 -0.50
CA GLN A 46 14.04 -1.11 -1.68
C GLN A 46 12.77 -1.31 -2.49
N GLU A 47 12.88 -1.25 -3.80
CA GLU A 47 11.75 -1.43 -4.71
C GLU A 47 11.10 -2.82 -4.55
N ASP A 48 11.88 -3.81 -4.15
CA ASP A 48 11.39 -5.18 -3.98
C ASP A 48 10.20 -5.27 -3.00
N PHE A 49 10.18 -4.45 -1.96
CA PHE A 49 9.06 -4.43 -1.02
C PHE A 49 7.75 -4.06 -1.71
N ILE A 50 7.79 -3.10 -2.61
CA ILE A 50 6.59 -2.67 -3.35
C ILE A 50 6.22 -3.68 -4.42
N ARG A 51 7.21 -4.18 -5.16
CA ARG A 51 6.99 -5.14 -6.24
C ARG A 51 6.45 -6.47 -5.73
N ASP A 52 6.96 -6.94 -4.61
CA ASP A 52 6.47 -8.18 -4.00
C ASP A 52 5.00 -8.08 -3.60
N ALA A 53 4.58 -6.91 -3.11
CA ALA A 53 3.19 -6.68 -2.77
C ALA A 53 2.26 -6.66 -3.99
N LEU A 54 2.80 -6.48 -5.18
CA LEU A 54 2.03 -6.46 -6.43
C LEU A 54 1.98 -7.82 -7.12
N ASP A 55 2.68 -8.81 -6.61
CA ASP A 55 2.72 -10.15 -7.21
C ASP A 55 1.54 -10.99 -6.71
N PHE A 56 0.64 -11.36 -7.63
CA PHE A 56 -0.52 -12.19 -7.30
C PHE A 56 -0.17 -13.58 -6.80
N GLU A 57 1.00 -14.09 -7.15
CA GLU A 57 1.45 -15.41 -6.74
C GLU A 57 2.06 -15.43 -5.35
N GLU A 58 2.34 -14.24 -4.79
CA GLU A 58 2.89 -14.14 -3.45
C GLU A 58 1.85 -14.53 -2.40
N LYS A 59 2.28 -15.36 -1.47
CA LYS A 59 1.44 -15.77 -0.36
C LYS A 59 1.52 -14.74 0.77
N ALA A 60 0.49 -14.71 1.60
CA ALA A 60 0.50 -13.90 2.81
C ALA A 60 1.78 -14.18 3.61
N ARG A 61 2.52 -13.13 3.93
CA ARG A 61 3.81 -13.26 4.61
C ARG A 61 4.23 -11.96 5.29
N ILE A 62 5.28 -12.07 6.09
CA ILE A 62 5.93 -10.93 6.73
C ILE A 62 7.40 -10.96 6.35
N ASP A 63 7.90 -9.86 5.78
CA ASP A 63 9.32 -9.66 5.48
C ASP A 63 9.85 -8.46 6.24
N THR A 64 11.04 -8.60 6.79
CA THR A 64 11.71 -7.52 7.53
C THR A 64 13.14 -7.37 7.01
N GLU A 65 13.59 -6.12 6.84
CA GLU A 65 15.02 -5.89 6.54
C GLU A 65 15.91 -6.27 7.72
N GLU A 66 17.19 -6.55 7.42
CA GLU A 66 18.16 -6.98 8.43
C GLU A 66 18.32 -6.00 9.59
N ASP A 67 18.13 -4.71 9.35
CA ASP A 67 18.24 -3.67 10.38
C ASP A 67 16.91 -3.36 11.07
N ASP A 68 15.86 -4.14 10.79
CA ASP A 68 14.50 -3.97 11.35
C ASP A 68 13.86 -2.61 11.04
N SER A 69 14.40 -1.86 10.08
CA SER A 69 13.88 -0.53 9.76
C SER A 69 12.64 -0.55 8.89
N THR A 70 12.45 -1.61 8.12
CA THR A 70 11.33 -1.73 7.18
C THR A 70 10.71 -3.10 7.30
N THR A 71 9.41 -3.16 7.49
CA THR A 71 8.65 -4.41 7.58
C THR A 71 7.53 -4.42 6.56
N LEU A 72 7.48 -5.47 5.76
CA LEU A 72 6.42 -5.71 4.80
C LEU A 72 5.49 -6.80 5.31
N PHE A 73 4.20 -6.50 5.35
CA PHE A 73 3.14 -7.48 5.55
C PHE A 73 2.39 -7.63 4.24
N VAL A 74 2.31 -8.86 3.72
CA VAL A 74 1.46 -9.15 2.57
C VAL A 74 0.29 -9.98 3.06
N VAL A 75 -0.90 -9.46 2.90
CA VAL A 75 -2.14 -10.14 3.30
C VAL A 75 -3.08 -10.22 2.11
N ASP A 76 -3.94 -11.23 2.10
CA ASP A 76 -4.96 -11.34 1.09
C ASP A 76 -6.24 -10.68 1.60
N VAL A 77 -6.77 -9.75 0.80
CA VAL A 77 -8.02 -9.08 1.13
C VAL A 77 -9.09 -9.48 0.12
N PRO A 78 -10.35 -9.63 0.56
CA PRO A 78 -11.42 -9.97 -0.35
C PRO A 78 -11.79 -8.80 -1.25
N ILE A 79 -12.05 -9.12 -2.51
CA ILE A 79 -12.60 -8.18 -3.47
C ILE A 79 -13.99 -8.67 -3.82
N ILE A 80 -14.96 -7.78 -3.77
CA ILE A 80 -16.31 -8.10 -4.22
C ILE A 80 -16.41 -7.69 -5.68
N GLU A 81 -16.51 -8.69 -6.57
CA GLU A 81 -16.83 -8.44 -7.96
C GLU A 81 -18.35 -8.52 -8.10
N LYS A 82 -18.98 -7.35 -8.23
CA LYS A 82 -20.42 -7.30 -8.45
C LYS A 82 -20.74 -7.57 -9.91
N ASP A 83 -21.41 -8.68 -10.16
CA ASP A 83 -22.08 -8.90 -11.42
C ASP A 83 -23.40 -8.15 -11.37
N LYS A 84 -23.61 -7.21 -12.28
CA LYS A 84 -24.80 -6.38 -12.35
C LYS A 84 -26.09 -7.16 -12.61
N GLU A 85 -25.98 -8.39 -13.13
CA GLU A 85 -27.11 -9.23 -13.49
C GLU A 85 -27.50 -10.21 -12.38
N HIS A 86 -26.62 -10.47 -11.41
CA HIS A 86 -26.84 -11.50 -10.39
C HIS A 86 -26.32 -11.03 -9.03
N ASP A 87 -27.09 -10.16 -8.37
CA ASP A 87 -26.73 -9.65 -7.05
C ASP A 87 -26.58 -10.73 -5.98
N GLU A 88 -27.20 -11.89 -6.18
CA GLU A 88 -27.14 -13.01 -5.24
C GLU A 88 -25.89 -13.88 -5.39
N ASN A 89 -25.14 -13.70 -6.48
CA ASN A 89 -23.97 -14.51 -6.80
C ASN A 89 -22.69 -13.67 -6.92
N ASP A 90 -22.49 -12.73 -5.99
CA ASP A 90 -21.26 -11.97 -5.95
C ASP A 90 -20.07 -12.92 -5.81
N ILE A 91 -19.13 -12.83 -6.75
CA ILE A 91 -17.94 -13.64 -6.71
C ILE A 91 -16.91 -12.92 -5.84
N TYR A 92 -16.49 -13.59 -4.77
CA TYR A 92 -15.44 -13.11 -3.90
C TYR A 92 -14.11 -13.64 -4.40
N THR A 93 -13.25 -12.74 -4.84
CA THR A 93 -11.86 -13.06 -5.14
C THR A 93 -10.98 -12.38 -4.10
N THR A 94 -9.73 -12.80 -4.01
CA THR A 94 -8.76 -12.16 -3.14
C THR A 94 -7.70 -11.47 -3.95
N MET A 95 -7.12 -10.41 -3.38
CA MET A 95 -5.93 -9.76 -3.93
C MET A 95 -4.93 -9.51 -2.83
N PRO A 96 -3.63 -9.50 -3.14
CA PRO A 96 -2.64 -9.13 -2.17
C PRO A 96 -2.73 -7.64 -1.83
N LEU A 97 -2.62 -7.33 -0.57
CA LEU A 97 -2.45 -5.98 -0.06
C LEU A 97 -1.13 -5.93 0.70
N GLY A 98 -0.21 -5.12 0.22
CA GLY A 98 1.04 -4.89 0.91
C GLY A 98 0.89 -3.74 1.90
N MET A 99 1.36 -3.96 3.11
CA MET A 99 1.45 -2.93 4.15
C MET A 99 2.91 -2.82 4.56
N ILE A 100 3.51 -1.67 4.32
CA ILE A 100 4.92 -1.46 4.59
C ILE A 100 5.06 -0.41 5.69
N PHE A 101 5.72 -0.80 6.78
CA PHE A 101 6.06 0.09 7.88
C PHE A 101 7.53 0.45 7.76
N VAL A 102 7.83 1.74 7.59
CA VAL A 102 9.19 2.23 7.43
C VAL A 102 9.57 2.97 8.71
N ARG A 103 10.32 2.33 9.57
CA ARG A 103 10.74 2.86 10.87
C ARG A 103 9.50 3.23 11.70
N ASP A 104 9.31 4.39 12.15
CA ASP A 104 8.06 4.89 12.68
C ASP A 104 7.59 6.13 11.90
N ASP A 105 8.16 6.31 10.71
CA ASP A 105 7.99 7.52 9.93
C ASP A 105 6.90 7.44 8.88
N PHE A 106 6.74 6.27 8.26
CA PHE A 106 5.81 6.12 7.14
C PHE A 106 5.06 4.81 7.19
N PHE A 107 3.82 4.86 6.75
CA PHE A 107 3.00 3.69 6.49
C PHE A 107 2.61 3.70 5.01
N ILE A 108 2.89 2.62 4.30
CA ILE A 108 2.62 2.49 2.88
C ILE A 108 1.67 1.34 2.65
N THR A 109 0.62 1.57 1.88
CA THR A 109 -0.24 0.50 1.40
C THR A 109 -0.09 0.38 -0.11
N VAL A 110 0.03 -0.86 -0.59
CA VAL A 110 0.24 -1.15 -2.00
C VAL A 110 -0.78 -2.19 -2.44
N SER A 111 -1.54 -1.89 -3.46
CA SER A 111 -2.53 -2.80 -4.01
C SER A 111 -2.64 -2.64 -5.52
N LEU A 112 -3.14 -3.68 -6.19
CA LEU A 112 -3.38 -3.64 -7.63
C LEU A 112 -4.69 -2.96 -7.97
N ARG A 113 -5.65 -3.02 -7.07
CA ARG A 113 -6.97 -2.42 -7.24
C ARG A 113 -7.36 -1.62 -6.02
N LYS A 114 -8.21 -0.64 -6.24
CA LYS A 114 -8.83 0.08 -5.15
C LYS A 114 -9.76 -0.85 -4.38
N ASN A 115 -9.55 -0.92 -3.10
CA ASN A 115 -10.37 -1.75 -2.20
C ASN A 115 -11.26 -0.92 -1.29
#